data_0297272b2c061ba873e45cc5befe3cea
#
_entry.id   0297272b2c061ba873e45cc5befe3cea
#
_cell.length_a   1.000
_cell.length_b   1.000
_cell.length_c   1.000
_cell.angle_alpha   90.00
_cell.angle_beta   90.00
_cell.angle_gamma   90.00
#
_symmetry.space_group_name_H-M   'P 1'
#
loop_
_entity.id
_entity.type
_entity.pdbx_description
1 polymer ?
#
loop_
_entity_poly.entity_id
_entity_poly.type
_entity_poly.pdbx_seq_one_letter_code
_entity_poly.pdbx_strand_id
1 'polypeptide(L)'
;MGATSDWPIKLSGGEIFLRPLRFRDKAAWDSCRAKNREWLAPWEATRPEIDSNLPLPSFVGMVLQYRRDGMSLRSISLGIWIKENGAEKFIGQITLGGIVFGAMRGAHIGYWIDQRYANKGYTTKAVSILTDFGLNELSLHRIEINLRPENDASKRVAEKAGYIFEGVRPRYLHIDGAWRDHLTYVKENPRIK
;
A
#
# COMPACT_ATOMS: atom_id res chain seq x y z
N MET A 1 -7.42 19.69 -16.24
CA MET A 1 -6.10 19.93 -15.63
C MET A 1 -5.55 18.57 -15.23
N GLY A 2 -4.38 18.16 -15.77
CA GLY A 2 -3.77 16.88 -15.38
C GLY A 2 -3.27 16.96 -13.93
N ALA A 3 -3.58 15.96 -13.12
CA ALA A 3 -3.02 15.85 -11.78
C ALA A 3 -1.50 15.72 -11.90
N THR A 4 -0.76 16.70 -11.39
CA THR A 4 0.71 16.63 -11.25
C THR A 4 1.00 16.24 -9.81
N SER A 5 1.68 15.11 -9.57
CA SER A 5 2.22 14.87 -8.25
C SER A 5 3.52 15.64 -8.10
N ASP A 6 3.58 16.54 -7.12
CA ASP A 6 4.85 17.13 -6.66
C ASP A 6 5.70 16.05 -6.00
N TRP A 7 6.36 15.23 -6.81
CA TRP A 7 7.26 14.20 -6.31
C TRP A 7 8.58 14.79 -5.83
N PRO A 8 9.11 14.43 -4.67
CA PRO A 8 8.62 13.39 -3.75
C PRO A 8 7.56 13.88 -2.76
N ILE A 9 6.39 13.24 -2.76
CA ILE A 9 5.32 13.55 -1.81
C ILE A 9 5.66 13.13 -0.38
N LYS A 10 5.22 13.92 0.59
CA LYS A 10 5.24 13.56 2.01
C LYS A 10 3.87 13.87 2.60
N LEU A 11 3.21 12.82 3.11
CA LEU A 11 1.91 12.92 3.74
C LEU A 11 2.06 12.69 5.24
N SER A 12 1.35 13.44 6.07
CA SER A 12 1.48 13.36 7.52
C SER A 12 0.11 13.30 8.19
N GLY A 13 0.00 12.56 9.28
CA GLY A 13 -1.20 12.47 10.10
C GLY A 13 -0.87 12.06 11.53
N GLY A 14 -0.84 13.03 12.44
CA GLY A 14 -0.48 12.80 13.85
C GLY A 14 0.93 12.21 14.01
N GLU A 15 1.01 11.01 14.58
CA GLU A 15 2.28 10.35 14.92
C GLU A 15 3.00 9.70 13.73
N ILE A 16 2.30 9.49 12.61
CA ILE A 16 2.85 8.84 11.44
C ILE A 16 3.02 9.81 10.28
N PHE A 17 3.96 9.49 9.43
CA PHE A 17 4.09 10.12 8.13
C PHE A 17 4.45 9.08 7.06
N LEU A 18 4.06 9.37 5.84
CA LEU A 18 4.29 8.57 4.66
C LEU A 18 5.25 9.33 3.75
N ARG A 19 6.33 8.69 3.34
CA ARG A 19 7.26 9.23 2.35
C ARG A 19 7.84 8.14 1.48
N PRO A 20 8.30 8.46 0.25
CA PRO A 20 9.04 7.52 -0.58
C PRO A 20 10.27 6.98 0.15
N LEU A 21 10.60 5.71 -0.13
CA LEU A 21 11.87 5.13 0.28
C LEU A 21 13.02 5.81 -0.45
N ARG A 22 14.15 5.97 0.25
CA ARG A 22 15.41 6.51 -0.26
C ARG A 22 16.47 5.42 -0.22
N PHE A 23 17.54 5.54 -0.98
CA PHE A 23 18.63 4.54 -1.00
C PHE A 23 19.22 4.28 0.39
N ARG A 24 19.35 5.33 1.21
CA ARG A 24 19.82 5.23 2.60
C ARG A 24 18.89 4.46 3.54
N ASP A 25 17.65 4.22 3.16
CA ASP A 25 16.67 3.49 3.97
C ASP A 25 16.83 1.96 3.87
N LYS A 26 17.77 1.49 3.00
CA LYS A 26 17.99 0.06 2.74
C LYS A 26 18.14 -0.78 4.00
N ALA A 27 19.02 -0.36 4.91
CA ALA A 27 19.28 -1.13 6.13
C ALA A 27 18.02 -1.24 7.03
N ALA A 28 17.24 -0.16 7.14
CA ALA A 28 16.00 -0.15 7.91
C ALA A 28 14.94 -1.05 7.26
N TRP A 29 14.81 -0.99 5.93
CA TRP A 29 13.88 -1.81 5.16
C TRP A 29 14.24 -3.29 5.25
N ASP A 30 15.49 -3.67 4.96
CA ASP A 30 15.98 -5.05 5.01
C ASP A 30 15.76 -5.66 6.41
N SER A 31 16.17 -4.92 7.45
CA SER A 31 16.01 -5.37 8.85
C SER A 31 14.54 -5.57 9.22
N CYS A 32 13.67 -4.66 8.80
CA CYS A 32 12.23 -4.76 9.06
C CYS A 32 11.62 -5.97 8.31
N ARG A 33 11.95 -6.16 7.03
CA ARG A 33 11.48 -7.29 6.22
C ARG A 33 11.96 -8.64 6.80
N ALA A 34 13.24 -8.74 7.14
CA ALA A 34 13.81 -9.97 7.69
C ALA A 34 13.14 -10.39 9.01
N LYS A 35 12.91 -9.44 9.93
CA LYS A 35 12.26 -9.69 11.22
C LYS A 35 10.78 -10.08 11.11
N ASN A 36 10.14 -9.72 10.00
CA ASN A 36 8.71 -9.95 9.78
C ASN A 36 8.43 -11.01 8.71
N ARG A 37 9.43 -11.79 8.29
CA ARG A 37 9.30 -12.75 7.20
C ARG A 37 8.15 -13.74 7.43
N GLU A 38 8.11 -14.38 8.57
CA GLU A 38 7.07 -15.36 8.92
C GLU A 38 5.70 -14.70 9.10
N TRP A 39 5.67 -13.51 9.72
CA TRP A 39 4.45 -12.73 9.93
C TRP A 39 3.78 -12.30 8.61
N LEU A 40 4.58 -11.97 7.60
CA LEU A 40 4.10 -11.46 6.33
C LEU A 40 3.86 -12.56 5.29
N ALA A 41 4.57 -13.69 5.38
CA ALA A 41 4.52 -14.75 4.37
C ALA A 41 3.11 -15.17 3.94
N PRO A 42 2.13 -15.39 4.85
CA PRO A 42 0.77 -15.80 4.45
C PRO A 42 0.01 -14.76 3.62
N TRP A 43 0.47 -13.51 3.64
CA TRP A 43 -0.21 -12.37 3.01
C TRP A 43 0.57 -11.78 1.83
N GLU A 44 1.74 -12.33 1.56
CA GLU A 44 2.65 -11.77 0.57
C GLU A 44 2.31 -12.23 -0.85
N ALA A 45 2.24 -11.25 -1.76
CA ALA A 45 2.09 -11.54 -3.18
C ALA A 45 3.32 -12.30 -3.66
N THR A 46 3.07 -13.44 -4.31
CA THR A 46 4.10 -14.30 -4.88
C THR A 46 3.95 -14.36 -6.40
N ARG A 47 5.03 -14.72 -7.10
CA ARG A 47 4.99 -14.89 -8.55
C ARG A 47 4.51 -16.29 -8.90
N PRO A 48 3.60 -16.45 -9.88
CA PRO A 48 3.30 -17.73 -10.47
C PRO A 48 4.56 -18.37 -11.08
N GLU A 49 4.57 -19.69 -11.25
CA GLU A 49 5.72 -20.43 -11.81
C GLU A 49 6.17 -19.91 -13.17
N ILE A 50 5.24 -19.46 -14.00
CA ILE A 50 5.53 -18.87 -15.32
C ILE A 50 6.49 -17.67 -15.24
N ASP A 51 6.52 -16.96 -14.12
CA ASP A 51 7.37 -15.80 -13.88
C ASP A 51 8.55 -16.10 -12.93
N SER A 52 8.74 -17.35 -12.54
CA SER A 52 9.74 -17.75 -11.53
C SER A 52 11.18 -17.42 -11.93
N ASN A 53 11.48 -17.41 -13.22
CA ASN A 53 12.82 -17.13 -13.78
C ASN A 53 13.15 -15.62 -13.86
N LEU A 54 12.19 -14.74 -13.63
CA LEU A 54 12.45 -13.30 -13.65
C LEU A 54 13.21 -12.89 -12.37
N PRO A 55 14.35 -12.19 -12.48
CA PRO A 55 15.09 -11.76 -11.31
C PRO A 55 14.27 -10.81 -10.44
N LEU A 56 14.40 -10.95 -9.14
CA LEU A 56 13.84 -9.95 -8.21
C LEU A 56 14.64 -8.65 -8.32
N PRO A 57 13.98 -7.50 -8.34
CA PRO A 57 14.67 -6.22 -8.37
C PRO A 57 15.51 -6.04 -7.10
N SER A 58 16.71 -5.48 -7.24
CA SER A 58 17.49 -5.02 -6.09
C SER A 58 16.72 -3.90 -5.37
N PHE A 59 17.08 -3.62 -4.10
CA PHE A 59 16.48 -2.51 -3.37
C PHE A 59 16.62 -1.17 -4.13
N VAL A 60 17.77 -0.91 -4.73
CA VAL A 60 18.00 0.28 -5.55
C VAL A 60 17.07 0.29 -6.77
N GLY A 61 16.97 -0.84 -7.48
CA GLY A 61 16.06 -0.99 -8.62
C GLY A 61 14.60 -0.75 -8.24
N MET A 62 14.18 -1.30 -7.08
CA MET A 62 12.85 -1.08 -6.52
C MET A 62 12.58 0.40 -6.22
N VAL A 63 13.50 1.10 -5.56
CA VAL A 63 13.35 2.53 -5.23
C VAL A 63 13.28 3.37 -6.51
N LEU A 64 14.10 3.08 -7.51
CA LEU A 64 14.06 3.76 -8.81
C LEU A 64 12.73 3.51 -9.54
N GLN A 65 12.21 2.28 -9.47
CA GLN A 65 10.91 1.95 -10.06
C GLN A 65 9.78 2.71 -9.35
N TYR A 66 9.75 2.72 -8.02
CA TYR A 66 8.75 3.47 -7.25
C TYR A 66 8.78 4.96 -7.57
N ARG A 67 9.97 5.53 -7.76
CA ARG A 67 10.12 6.93 -8.20
C ARG A 67 9.51 7.16 -9.58
N ARG A 68 9.83 6.32 -10.56
CA ARG A 68 9.27 6.43 -11.93
C ARG A 68 7.75 6.31 -11.93
N ASP A 69 7.23 5.33 -11.20
CA ASP A 69 5.79 5.08 -11.12
C ASP A 69 5.07 6.22 -10.40
N GLY A 70 5.66 6.78 -9.33
CA GLY A 70 5.11 7.94 -8.63
C GLY A 70 5.08 9.20 -9.50
N MET A 71 6.15 9.50 -10.24
CA MET A 71 6.21 10.63 -11.15
C MET A 71 5.20 10.52 -12.32
N SER A 72 4.93 9.30 -12.78
CA SER A 72 3.96 9.02 -13.85
C SER A 72 2.56 8.74 -13.35
N LEU A 73 2.31 8.83 -12.03
CA LEU A 73 1.03 8.50 -11.38
C LEU A 73 0.49 7.09 -11.74
N ARG A 74 1.37 6.13 -12.01
CA ARG A 74 0.97 4.72 -12.18
C ARG A 74 0.77 4.01 -10.85
N SER A 75 1.65 4.31 -9.89
CA SER A 75 1.50 3.88 -8.51
C SER A 75 2.32 4.79 -7.58
N ILE A 76 1.88 4.91 -6.32
CA ILE A 76 2.53 5.72 -5.30
C ILE A 76 2.86 4.80 -4.13
N SER A 77 4.15 4.41 -4.03
CA SER A 77 4.65 3.54 -2.96
C SER A 77 5.41 4.33 -1.91
N LEU A 78 4.95 4.27 -0.66
CA LEU A 78 5.46 5.05 0.46
C LEU A 78 5.81 4.15 1.63
N GLY A 79 6.92 4.44 2.32
CA GLY A 79 7.19 3.89 3.64
C GLY A 79 6.27 4.53 4.69
N ILE A 80 5.87 3.72 5.67
CA ILE A 80 5.18 4.18 6.88
C ILE A 80 6.24 4.42 7.95
N TRP A 81 6.27 5.63 8.49
CA TRP A 81 7.28 6.08 9.43
C TRP A 81 6.64 6.67 10.68
N ILE A 82 7.31 6.50 11.82
CA ILE A 82 7.03 7.20 13.07
C ILE A 82 8.26 7.96 13.54
N LYS A 83 8.06 8.90 14.47
CA LYS A 83 9.17 9.47 15.24
C LYS A 83 9.30 8.70 16.56
N GLU A 84 10.45 8.12 16.79
CA GLU A 84 10.78 7.41 18.03
C GLU A 84 12.12 7.92 18.53
N ASN A 85 12.17 8.47 19.74
CA ASN A 85 13.35 9.09 20.32
C ASN A 85 14.01 10.15 19.42
N GLY A 86 13.21 10.95 18.72
CA GLY A 86 13.69 12.00 17.81
C GLY A 86 14.14 11.53 16.43
N ALA A 87 14.23 10.21 16.19
CA ALA A 87 14.63 9.63 14.91
C ALA A 87 13.44 9.10 14.11
N GLU A 88 13.57 9.12 12.77
CA GLU A 88 12.60 8.47 11.87
C GLU A 88 12.78 6.95 11.95
N LYS A 89 11.71 6.22 12.25
CA LYS A 89 11.68 4.76 12.29
C LYS A 89 10.74 4.21 11.25
N PHE A 90 11.25 3.33 10.40
CA PHE A 90 10.48 2.60 9.40
C PHE A 90 9.70 1.47 10.07
N ILE A 91 8.38 1.43 9.84
CA ILE A 91 7.50 0.44 10.47
C ILE A 91 6.63 -0.33 9.46
N GLY A 92 6.66 0.01 8.17
CA GLY A 92 5.86 -0.65 7.16
C GLY A 92 5.84 0.10 5.84
N GLN A 93 5.04 -0.38 4.92
CA GLN A 93 4.91 0.20 3.59
C GLN A 93 3.45 0.20 3.16
N ILE A 94 3.07 1.21 2.38
CA ILE A 94 1.75 1.34 1.78
C ILE A 94 1.88 1.81 0.33
N THR A 95 1.03 1.30 -0.53
CA THR A 95 1.05 1.61 -1.96
C THR A 95 -0.37 1.90 -2.45
N LEU A 96 -0.56 3.02 -3.13
CA LEU A 96 -1.70 3.28 -3.98
C LEU A 96 -1.31 2.82 -5.39
N GLY A 97 -1.76 1.64 -5.78
CA GLY A 97 -1.37 0.96 -7.01
C GLY A 97 -2.45 0.96 -8.07
N GLY A 98 -2.04 0.69 -9.33
CA GLY A 98 -2.99 0.57 -10.43
C GLY A 98 -3.82 1.83 -10.63
N ILE A 99 -3.20 3.01 -10.54
CA ILE A 99 -3.90 4.28 -10.72
C ILE A 99 -4.33 4.39 -12.18
N VAL A 100 -5.63 4.47 -12.40
CA VAL A 100 -6.25 4.62 -13.73
C VAL A 100 -7.13 5.86 -13.70
N PHE A 101 -6.95 6.71 -14.70
CA PHE A 101 -7.81 7.87 -14.95
C PHE A 101 -8.89 7.57 -16.01
N GLY A 102 -9.53 8.58 -16.56
CA GLY A 102 -10.62 8.42 -17.53
C GLY A 102 -11.91 7.95 -16.89
N ALA A 103 -12.62 7.03 -17.51
CA ALA A 103 -13.93 6.57 -17.06
C ALA A 103 -13.90 5.79 -15.72
N MET A 104 -12.78 5.15 -15.38
CA MET A 104 -12.64 4.38 -14.13
C MET A 104 -12.28 5.27 -12.94
N ARG A 105 -11.31 6.18 -13.10
CA ARG A 105 -10.75 7.03 -12.03
C ARG A 105 -10.54 6.28 -10.71
N GLY A 106 -9.86 5.16 -10.76
CA GLY A 106 -9.73 4.22 -9.64
C GLY A 106 -8.29 3.83 -9.34
N ALA A 107 -8.11 3.24 -8.16
CA ALA A 107 -6.86 2.64 -7.70
C ALA A 107 -7.15 1.58 -6.63
N HIS A 108 -6.10 0.87 -6.19
CA HIS A 108 -6.18 0.00 -5.02
C HIS A 108 -5.08 0.33 -4.01
N ILE A 109 -5.33 0.03 -2.73
CA ILE A 109 -4.34 0.17 -1.66
C ILE A 109 -3.90 -1.21 -1.20
N GLY A 110 -2.56 -1.42 -1.21
CA GLY A 110 -1.90 -2.54 -0.56
C GLY A 110 -0.96 -2.04 0.54
N TYR A 111 -0.81 -2.81 1.62
CA TYR A 111 0.04 -2.42 2.75
C TYR A 111 0.56 -3.61 3.53
N TRP A 112 1.63 -3.36 4.28
CA TRP A 112 2.12 -4.25 5.33
C TRP A 112 2.72 -3.43 6.48
N ILE A 113 2.74 -4.01 7.67
CA ILE A 113 3.25 -3.37 8.89
C ILE A 113 4.13 -4.36 9.66
N ASP A 114 5.16 -3.86 10.33
CA ASP A 114 5.94 -4.61 11.30
C ASP A 114 5.03 -5.09 12.44
N GLN A 115 5.09 -6.38 12.76
CA GLN A 115 4.26 -7.05 13.78
C GLN A 115 4.24 -6.30 15.12
N ARG A 116 5.37 -5.73 15.53
CA ARG A 116 5.51 -4.96 16.77
C ARG A 116 4.67 -3.68 16.80
N TYR A 117 4.26 -3.21 15.63
CA TYR A 117 3.42 -2.02 15.43
C TYR A 117 2.00 -2.36 14.95
N ALA A 118 1.70 -3.64 14.81
CA ALA A 118 0.34 -4.10 14.52
C ALA A 118 -0.62 -3.78 15.69
N ASN A 119 -1.91 -3.70 15.39
CA ASN A 119 -3.00 -3.41 16.34
C ASN A 119 -2.91 -2.07 17.10
N LYS A 120 -2.01 -1.16 16.69
CA LYS A 120 -1.85 0.19 17.28
C LYS A 120 -2.53 1.30 16.46
N GLY A 121 -3.31 0.95 15.43
CA GLY A 121 -4.01 1.90 14.58
C GLY A 121 -3.16 2.55 13.48
N TYR A 122 -1.85 2.32 13.45
CA TYR A 122 -0.95 2.94 12.46
C TYR A 122 -1.31 2.61 11.01
N THR A 123 -1.67 1.35 10.74
CA THR A 123 -2.08 0.93 9.39
C THR A 123 -3.37 1.61 8.96
N THR A 124 -4.38 1.65 9.83
CA THR A 124 -5.65 2.35 9.56
C THR A 124 -5.42 3.82 9.25
N LYS A 125 -4.56 4.49 10.05
CA LYS A 125 -4.20 5.89 9.84
C LYS A 125 -3.46 6.10 8.51
N ALA A 126 -2.51 5.21 8.17
CA ALA A 126 -1.80 5.27 6.89
C ALA A 126 -2.75 5.09 5.69
N VAL A 127 -3.67 4.14 5.79
CA VAL A 127 -4.73 3.92 4.77
C VAL A 127 -5.59 5.18 4.62
N SER A 128 -6.08 5.76 5.72
CA SER A 128 -6.90 6.98 5.65
C SER A 128 -6.15 8.14 4.98
N ILE A 129 -4.89 8.39 5.38
CA ILE A 129 -4.07 9.47 4.80
C ILE A 129 -3.89 9.28 3.28
N LEU A 130 -3.56 8.06 2.84
CA LEU A 130 -3.32 7.79 1.41
C LEU A 130 -4.62 7.76 0.62
N THR A 131 -5.72 7.31 1.23
CA THR A 131 -7.06 7.39 0.65
C THR A 131 -7.49 8.84 0.42
N ASP A 132 -7.34 9.70 1.44
CA ASP A 132 -7.68 11.11 1.35
C ASP A 132 -6.87 11.81 0.26
N PHE A 133 -5.58 11.50 0.15
CA PHE A 133 -4.75 11.98 -0.95
C PHE A 133 -5.27 11.52 -2.32
N GLY A 134 -5.59 10.23 -2.48
CA GLY A 134 -6.10 9.69 -3.74
C GLY A 134 -7.44 10.29 -4.15
N LEU A 135 -8.38 10.41 -3.22
CA LEU A 135 -9.72 10.94 -3.49
C LEU A 135 -9.71 12.47 -3.70
N ASN A 136 -8.94 13.23 -2.91
CA ASN A 136 -9.00 14.69 -2.93
C ASN A 136 -7.99 15.32 -3.91
N GLU A 137 -6.71 14.89 -3.87
CA GLU A 137 -5.66 15.51 -4.68
C GLU A 137 -5.61 14.91 -6.10
N LEU A 138 -5.77 13.58 -6.23
CA LEU A 138 -5.80 12.93 -7.53
C LEU A 138 -7.20 12.89 -8.15
N SER A 139 -8.22 13.29 -7.39
CA SER A 139 -9.63 13.23 -7.80
C SER A 139 -10.01 11.84 -8.31
N LEU A 140 -9.58 10.78 -7.63
CA LEU A 140 -10.04 9.43 -7.93
C LEU A 140 -11.49 9.27 -7.48
N HIS A 141 -12.27 8.51 -8.27
CA HIS A 141 -13.66 8.18 -7.96
C HIS A 141 -13.74 7.08 -6.90
N ARG A 142 -12.90 6.04 -7.04
CA ARG A 142 -12.92 4.89 -6.12
C ARG A 142 -11.53 4.38 -5.78
N ILE A 143 -11.39 3.89 -4.55
CA ILE A 143 -10.19 3.20 -4.10
C ILE A 143 -10.61 1.87 -3.48
N GLU A 144 -9.91 0.80 -3.84
CA GLU A 144 -10.17 -0.56 -3.37
C GLU A 144 -9.11 -1.02 -2.37
N ILE A 145 -9.53 -1.88 -1.44
CA ILE A 145 -8.64 -2.73 -0.65
C ILE A 145 -9.07 -4.17 -0.91
N ASN A 146 -8.15 -4.97 -1.44
CA ASN A 146 -8.39 -6.38 -1.72
C ASN A 146 -7.59 -7.21 -0.71
N LEU A 147 -8.27 -8.06 0.04
CA LEU A 147 -7.68 -8.82 1.14
C LEU A 147 -8.17 -10.27 1.15
N ARG A 148 -7.35 -11.20 1.61
CA ARG A 148 -7.76 -12.59 1.77
C ARG A 148 -8.86 -12.71 2.84
N PRO A 149 -9.86 -13.60 2.64
CA PRO A 149 -10.97 -13.80 3.60
C PRO A 149 -10.48 -14.09 5.04
N GLU A 150 -9.33 -14.75 5.17
CA GLU A 150 -8.75 -15.12 6.46
C GLU A 150 -7.97 -13.99 7.15
N ASN A 151 -7.77 -12.86 6.47
CA ASN A 151 -7.01 -11.72 7.00
C ASN A 151 -7.89 -10.76 7.82
N ASP A 152 -8.33 -11.22 8.99
CA ASP A 152 -9.17 -10.41 9.90
C ASP A 152 -8.53 -9.07 10.31
N ALA A 153 -7.20 -9.03 10.38
CA ALA A 153 -6.49 -7.79 10.70
C ALA A 153 -6.68 -6.75 9.59
N SER A 154 -6.53 -7.16 8.32
CA SER A 154 -6.73 -6.29 7.16
C SER A 154 -8.19 -5.89 6.98
N LYS A 155 -9.13 -6.81 7.27
CA LYS A 155 -10.57 -6.53 7.28
C LYS A 155 -10.91 -5.39 8.26
N ARG A 156 -10.44 -5.51 9.50
CA ARG A 156 -10.65 -4.44 10.50
C ARG A 156 -10.03 -3.11 10.10
N VAL A 157 -8.90 -3.12 9.39
CA VAL A 157 -8.28 -1.90 8.86
C VAL A 157 -9.17 -1.25 7.81
N ALA A 158 -9.68 -2.02 6.84
CA ALA A 158 -10.56 -1.52 5.79
C ALA A 158 -11.84 -0.91 6.38
N GLU A 159 -12.52 -1.64 7.27
CA GLU A 159 -13.75 -1.19 7.94
C GLU A 159 -13.53 0.09 8.76
N LYS A 160 -12.47 0.16 9.57
CA LYS A 160 -12.12 1.34 10.36
C LYS A 160 -11.70 2.55 9.53
N ALA A 161 -11.17 2.33 8.31
CA ALA A 161 -10.85 3.39 7.37
C ALA A 161 -12.08 3.86 6.55
N GLY A 162 -13.25 3.27 6.83
CA GLY A 162 -14.53 3.64 6.20
C GLY A 162 -14.72 3.06 4.81
N TYR A 163 -14.10 1.90 4.54
CA TYR A 163 -14.36 1.13 3.32
C TYR A 163 -15.56 0.19 3.54
N ILE A 164 -16.34 -0.01 2.50
CA ILE A 164 -17.54 -0.85 2.50
C ILE A 164 -17.25 -2.12 1.71
N PHE A 165 -17.65 -3.28 2.23
CA PHE A 165 -17.56 -4.54 1.52
C PHE A 165 -18.41 -4.51 0.25
N GLU A 166 -17.83 -4.84 -0.89
CA GLU A 166 -18.50 -4.85 -2.20
C GLU A 166 -18.76 -6.26 -2.73
N GLY A 167 -17.81 -7.19 -2.48
CA GLY A 167 -17.97 -8.54 -3.02
C GLY A 167 -16.70 -9.39 -2.90
N VAL A 168 -16.79 -10.57 -3.53
CA VAL A 168 -15.69 -11.54 -3.56
C VAL A 168 -15.15 -11.66 -4.98
N ARG A 169 -13.83 -11.70 -5.11
CA ARG A 169 -13.11 -12.00 -6.35
C ARG A 169 -12.44 -13.37 -6.24
N PRO A 170 -13.00 -14.42 -6.82
CA PRO A 170 -12.39 -15.75 -6.78
C PRO A 170 -11.05 -15.77 -7.50
N ARG A 171 -10.04 -16.45 -6.92
CA ARG A 171 -8.72 -16.67 -7.51
C ARG A 171 -8.06 -15.39 -8.07
N TYR A 172 -8.17 -14.28 -7.35
CA TYR A 172 -7.86 -12.94 -7.84
C TYR A 172 -6.36 -12.63 -7.87
N LEU A 173 -5.63 -12.94 -6.80
CA LEU A 173 -4.20 -12.68 -6.70
C LEU A 173 -3.43 -13.94 -6.28
N HIS A 174 -2.19 -14.03 -6.76
CA HIS A 174 -1.27 -15.08 -6.37
C HIS A 174 -0.60 -14.70 -5.05
N ILE A 175 -1.04 -15.33 -3.95
CA ILE A 175 -0.57 -15.06 -2.58
C ILE A 175 -0.10 -16.37 -1.96
N ASP A 176 1.08 -16.34 -1.32
CA ASP A 176 1.62 -17.51 -0.62
C ASP A 176 1.56 -18.77 -1.50
N GLY A 177 2.11 -18.67 -2.70
CA GLY A 177 2.28 -19.77 -3.65
C GLY A 177 1.00 -20.25 -4.36
N ALA A 178 -0.15 -19.57 -4.24
CA ALA A 178 -1.38 -19.99 -4.92
C ALA A 178 -2.29 -18.81 -5.28
N TRP A 179 -3.15 -19.01 -6.29
CA TRP A 179 -4.25 -18.09 -6.59
C TRP A 179 -5.30 -18.15 -5.49
N ARG A 180 -5.51 -17.02 -4.81
CA ARG A 180 -6.40 -16.91 -3.63
C ARG A 180 -7.59 -16.01 -3.92
N ASP A 181 -8.71 -16.35 -3.28
CA ASP A 181 -9.88 -15.49 -3.24
C ASP A 181 -9.61 -14.24 -2.43
N HIS A 182 -10.24 -13.13 -2.81
CA HIS A 182 -10.13 -11.86 -2.11
C HIS A 182 -11.52 -11.26 -1.86
N LEU A 183 -11.66 -10.69 -0.69
CA LEU A 183 -12.75 -9.75 -0.38
C LEU A 183 -12.33 -8.38 -0.90
N THR A 184 -13.23 -7.71 -1.61
CA THR A 184 -13.05 -6.35 -2.09
C THR A 184 -13.81 -5.39 -1.20
N TYR A 185 -13.11 -4.43 -0.65
CA TYR A 185 -13.66 -3.30 0.09
C TYR A 185 -13.41 -2.03 -0.71
N VAL A 186 -14.39 -1.14 -0.76
CA VAL A 186 -14.37 0.07 -1.60
C VAL A 186 -14.67 1.31 -0.79
N LYS A 187 -14.00 2.39 -1.12
CA LYS A 187 -14.35 3.73 -0.68
C LYS A 187 -14.46 4.63 -1.91
N GLU A 188 -15.61 5.28 -2.05
CA GLU A 188 -15.90 6.17 -3.16
C GLU A 188 -15.76 7.63 -2.74
N ASN A 189 -15.50 8.48 -3.72
CA ASN A 189 -15.43 9.93 -3.55
C ASN A 189 -16.82 10.55 -3.72
N PRO A 190 -17.46 11.03 -2.65
CA PRO A 190 -18.80 11.58 -2.74
C PRO A 190 -18.88 12.91 -3.52
N ARG A 191 -17.72 13.52 -3.83
CA ARG A 191 -17.64 14.78 -4.59
C ARG A 191 -17.62 14.59 -6.10
N ILE A 192 -17.41 13.37 -6.58
CA ILE A 192 -17.39 13.03 -8.00
C ILE A 192 -18.73 12.39 -8.36
N LYS A 193 -19.49 13.06 -9.24
CA LYS A 193 -20.78 12.60 -9.74
C LYS A 193 -20.62 12.03 -11.14
#